data_893a27a3a0165b41a4bca8f180809fd5
#
_entry.id   893a27a3a0165b41a4bca8f180809fd5
#
_cell.length_a   1.000
_cell.length_b   1.000
_cell.length_c   1.000
_cell.angle_alpha   90.00
_cell.angle_beta   90.00
_cell.angle_gamma   90.00
#
_symmetry.space_group_name_H-M   'P 1'
#
loop_
_entity.id
_entity.type
_entity.pdbx_description
1 polymer ?
#
loop_
_entity_poly.entity_id
_entity_poly.type
_entity_poly.pdbx_seq_one_letter_code
_entity_poly.pdbx_strand_id
1 'polypeptide(L)'
;MLTSSRGFKGLKQAIKLEFKLTRYDAVRIASGAHQLLLTLRQAVEHYKELLTYVKSAVTRNYSEKSINNMLDFIEKSAEDTDAYRCMEQFYALTLDIFKSTNNERLWLKTNIKLARLWLERKDYRQLTDKLRELHKACQQEDGTDDPSKGTYSLEVYSLEILMYADQRNNKRLKVSPLPANWFQHKLTI
;
A
#
# COMPACT_ATOMS: atom_id res chain seq x y z
N MET A 1 22.42 4.24 20.91
CA MET A 1 21.88 3.35 19.86
C MET A 1 20.82 2.33 20.33
N LEU A 2 20.89 1.81 21.55
CA LEU A 2 19.91 0.85 22.11
C LEU A 2 18.52 1.43 22.41
N THR A 3 18.41 2.71 22.68
CA THR A 3 17.13 3.42 22.96
C THR A 3 16.23 3.53 21.73
N SER A 4 16.80 3.81 20.55
CA SER A 4 16.06 3.93 19.29
C SER A 4 15.38 2.61 18.87
N SER A 5 16.06 1.47 19.03
CA SER A 5 15.49 0.14 18.69
C SER A 5 14.34 -0.26 19.63
N ARG A 6 14.41 0.11 20.92
CA ARG A 6 13.32 -0.16 21.88
C ARG A 6 12.09 0.69 21.58
N GLY A 7 12.27 1.99 21.27
CA GLY A 7 11.19 2.88 20.86
C GLY A 7 10.46 2.38 19.64
N PHE A 8 11.18 1.99 18.59
CA PHE A 8 10.60 1.45 17.36
C PHE A 8 9.78 0.17 17.59
N LYS A 9 10.28 -0.77 18.41
CA LYS A 9 9.55 -1.99 18.77
C LYS A 9 8.31 -1.68 19.59
N GLY A 10 8.38 -0.74 20.53
CA GLY A 10 7.25 -0.30 21.36
C GLY A 10 6.13 0.30 20.51
N LEU A 11 6.45 1.22 19.59
CA LEU A 11 5.48 1.83 18.69
C LEU A 11 4.79 0.81 17.77
N LYS A 12 5.54 -0.16 17.23
CA LYS A 12 4.94 -1.27 16.47
C LYS A 12 3.93 -2.07 17.29
N GLN A 13 4.22 -2.32 18.55
CA GLN A 13 3.30 -3.04 19.44
C GLN A 13 2.09 -2.19 19.79
N ALA A 14 2.26 -0.91 20.05
CA ALA A 14 1.17 0.03 20.32
C ALA A 14 0.19 0.07 19.14
N ILE A 15 0.67 0.29 17.93
CA ILE A 15 -0.17 0.30 16.72
C ILE A 15 -0.93 -1.02 16.55
N LYS A 16 -0.26 -2.17 16.76
CA LYS A 16 -0.93 -3.48 16.66
C LYS A 16 -2.01 -3.68 17.72
N LEU A 17 -1.79 -3.17 18.92
CA LEU A 17 -2.79 -3.24 20.00
C LEU A 17 -3.98 -2.32 19.69
N GLU A 18 -3.74 -1.13 19.19
CA GLU A 18 -4.79 -0.19 18.78
C GLU A 18 -5.69 -0.79 17.70
N PHE A 19 -5.12 -1.41 16.66
CA PHE A 19 -5.90 -2.11 15.64
C PHE A 19 -6.63 -3.35 16.16
N LYS A 20 -6.07 -4.07 17.14
CA LYS A 20 -6.80 -5.18 17.79
C LYS A 20 -7.95 -4.68 18.64
N LEU A 21 -7.77 -3.60 19.39
CA LEU A 21 -8.82 -2.99 20.21
C LEU A 21 -9.98 -2.49 19.34
N THR A 22 -9.68 -1.83 18.21
CA THR A 22 -10.72 -1.39 17.27
C THR A 22 -11.58 -2.55 16.77
N ARG A 23 -10.97 -3.71 16.51
CA ARG A 23 -11.71 -4.93 16.11
C ARG A 23 -12.59 -5.50 17.22
N TYR A 24 -12.16 -5.44 18.47
CA TYR A 24 -12.96 -5.91 19.62
C TYR A 24 -14.10 -4.94 19.95
N ASP A 25 -13.89 -3.65 19.82
CA ASP A 25 -14.87 -2.61 20.14
C ASP A 25 -15.97 -2.52 19.06
N ALA A 26 -15.65 -2.75 17.80
CA ALA A 26 -16.62 -2.81 16.70
C ALA A 26 -17.67 -3.93 16.88
N VAL A 27 -17.31 -5.01 17.56
CA VAL A 27 -18.22 -6.14 17.85
C VAL A 27 -19.14 -5.83 19.06
N ARG A 28 -18.79 -4.85 19.88
CA ARG A 28 -19.37 -4.75 21.22
C ARG A 28 -20.44 -3.67 21.44
N ILE A 29 -20.47 -2.54 20.71
CA ILE A 29 -21.44 -1.46 21.09
C ILE A 29 -21.76 -0.47 19.95
N ALA A 30 -23.04 -0.11 19.80
CA ALA A 30 -23.54 1.01 19.00
C ALA A 30 -23.07 2.42 19.46
N SER A 31 -22.42 2.55 20.62
CA SER A 31 -21.84 3.80 21.14
C SER A 31 -20.34 3.92 20.86
N GLY A 32 -19.72 2.94 20.19
CA GLY A 32 -18.27 2.83 20.03
C GLY A 32 -17.65 3.62 18.88
N ALA A 33 -18.44 4.24 17.98
CA ALA A 33 -17.88 4.93 16.80
C ALA A 33 -16.89 6.05 17.17
N HIS A 34 -17.17 6.79 18.24
CA HIS A 34 -16.28 7.86 18.70
C HIS A 34 -14.98 7.32 19.29
N GLN A 35 -15.06 6.24 20.07
CA GLN A 35 -13.89 5.58 20.66
C GLN A 35 -13.03 4.91 19.57
N LEU A 36 -13.65 4.32 18.56
CA LEU A 36 -13.00 3.75 17.40
C LEU A 36 -12.19 4.80 16.64
N LEU A 37 -12.78 5.96 16.35
CA LEU A 37 -12.09 7.07 15.69
C LEU A 37 -10.92 7.61 16.50
N LEU A 38 -11.02 7.70 17.81
CA LEU A 38 -9.94 8.12 18.69
C LEU A 38 -8.76 7.14 18.65
N THR A 39 -9.03 5.85 18.71
CA THR A 39 -8.00 4.79 18.67
C THR A 39 -7.29 4.76 17.32
N LEU A 40 -8.04 4.87 16.22
CA LEU A 40 -7.46 4.95 14.88
C LEU A 40 -6.61 6.21 14.69
N ARG A 41 -7.03 7.34 15.25
CA ARG A 41 -6.25 8.58 15.23
C ARG A 41 -4.94 8.46 16.01
N GLN A 42 -4.97 7.81 17.18
CA GLN A 42 -3.76 7.52 17.95
C GLN A 42 -2.82 6.59 17.19
N ALA A 43 -3.35 5.57 16.52
CA ALA A 43 -2.56 4.68 15.67
C ALA A 43 -1.83 5.45 14.54
N VAL A 44 -2.50 6.43 13.91
CA VAL A 44 -1.88 7.30 12.89
C VAL A 44 -0.73 8.13 13.49
N GLU A 45 -0.91 8.70 14.67
CA GLU A 45 0.15 9.50 15.31
C GLU A 45 1.36 8.63 15.70
N HIS A 46 1.14 7.46 16.29
CA HIS A 46 2.22 6.51 16.57
C HIS A 46 2.92 6.03 15.28
N TYR A 47 2.18 5.90 14.18
CA TYR A 47 2.76 5.55 12.90
C TYR A 47 3.63 6.67 12.33
N LYS A 48 3.22 7.93 12.44
CA LYS A 48 4.06 9.09 12.07
C LYS A 48 5.37 9.08 12.85
N GLU A 49 5.30 8.84 14.15
CA GLU A 49 6.49 8.72 14.97
C GLU A 49 7.38 7.55 14.54
N LEU A 50 6.79 6.39 14.26
CA LEU A 50 7.51 5.22 13.74
C LEU A 50 8.24 5.53 12.43
N LEU A 51 7.62 6.30 11.52
CA LEU A 51 8.23 6.70 10.26
C LEU A 51 9.45 7.62 10.43
N THR A 52 9.56 8.36 11.55
CA THR A 52 10.77 9.19 11.82
C THR A 52 12.03 8.33 11.96
N TYR A 53 11.90 7.11 12.47
CA TYR A 53 13.03 6.17 12.60
C TYR A 53 13.54 5.64 11.26
N VAL A 54 12.72 5.70 10.20
CA VAL A 54 13.09 5.24 8.85
C VAL A 54 14.05 6.19 8.16
N LYS A 55 13.99 7.47 8.49
CA LYS A 55 14.89 8.49 7.93
C LYS A 55 16.35 8.29 8.34
N SER A 56 16.59 7.50 9.40
CA SER A 56 17.94 7.17 9.84
C SER A 56 18.58 6.09 8.97
N ALA A 57 19.72 6.41 8.33
CA ALA A 57 20.44 5.51 7.43
C ALA A 57 20.87 4.17 8.06
N VAL A 58 21.06 4.14 9.39
CA VAL A 58 21.59 2.97 10.13
C VAL A 58 20.59 1.81 10.22
N THR A 59 19.29 2.09 10.09
CA THR A 59 18.22 1.09 10.29
C THR A 59 17.35 0.88 9.05
N ARG A 60 17.75 1.42 7.89
CA ARG A 60 16.91 1.47 6.68
C ARG A 60 16.25 0.13 6.33
N ASN A 61 17.04 -0.92 6.08
CA ASN A 61 16.49 -2.21 5.63
C ASN A 61 15.55 -2.86 6.65
N TYR A 62 15.86 -2.74 7.94
CA TYR A 62 15.00 -3.27 9.00
C TYR A 62 13.70 -2.49 9.12
N SER A 63 13.77 -1.18 9.01
CA SER A 63 12.64 -0.27 9.10
C SER A 63 11.68 -0.48 7.91
N GLU A 64 12.21 -0.59 6.70
CA GLU A 64 11.46 -0.83 5.48
C GLU A 64 10.65 -2.13 5.53
N LYS A 65 11.31 -3.25 5.93
CA LYS A 65 10.62 -4.52 6.14
C LYS A 65 9.55 -4.43 7.21
N SER A 66 9.82 -3.70 8.29
CA SER A 66 8.87 -3.51 9.38
C SER A 66 7.66 -2.69 8.99
N ILE A 67 7.85 -1.64 8.16
CA ILE A 67 6.75 -0.83 7.63
C ILE A 67 5.87 -1.67 6.71
N ASN A 68 6.46 -2.40 5.76
CA ASN A 68 5.68 -3.29 4.90
C ASN A 68 4.85 -4.31 5.69
N ASN A 69 5.46 -4.95 6.70
CA ASN A 69 4.73 -5.88 7.57
C ASN A 69 3.64 -5.19 8.39
N MET A 70 3.81 -3.90 8.72
CA MET A 70 2.79 -3.14 9.43
C MET A 70 1.63 -2.80 8.50
N LEU A 71 1.90 -2.37 7.27
CA LEU A 71 0.87 -2.13 6.25
C LEU A 71 0.08 -3.41 5.97
N ASP A 72 0.74 -4.57 5.83
CA ASP A 72 0.08 -5.87 5.65
C ASP A 72 -0.79 -6.25 6.86
N PHE A 73 -0.36 -5.88 8.07
CA PHE A 73 -1.16 -6.12 9.27
C PHE A 73 -2.40 -5.22 9.33
N ILE A 74 -2.25 -3.93 9.02
CA ILE A 74 -3.35 -2.96 8.97
C ILE A 74 -4.37 -3.37 7.92
N GLU A 75 -3.90 -3.73 6.71
CA GLU A 75 -4.74 -4.22 5.61
C GLU A 75 -5.63 -5.41 6.03
N LYS A 76 -5.04 -6.40 6.69
CA LYS A 76 -5.76 -7.58 7.20
C LYS A 76 -6.71 -7.28 8.37
N SER A 77 -6.51 -6.16 9.05
CA SER A 77 -7.31 -5.78 10.22
C SER A 77 -8.43 -4.82 9.88
N ALA A 78 -8.45 -4.26 8.67
CA ALA A 78 -9.44 -3.31 8.22
C ALA A 78 -10.66 -4.06 7.66
N GLU A 79 -11.74 -4.10 8.43
CA GLU A 79 -13.02 -4.71 8.03
C GLU A 79 -14.12 -3.64 7.80
N ASP A 80 -13.86 -2.37 8.16
CA ASP A 80 -14.86 -1.29 8.18
C ASP A 80 -14.42 -0.07 7.34
N THR A 81 -15.39 0.75 6.93
CA THR A 81 -15.19 1.94 6.07
C THR A 81 -14.24 2.97 6.69
N ASP A 82 -14.32 3.16 8.01
CA ASP A 82 -13.44 4.10 8.71
C ASP A 82 -12.01 3.57 8.84
N ALA A 83 -11.85 2.26 8.97
CA ALA A 83 -10.56 1.59 8.90
C ALA A 83 -9.90 1.80 7.52
N TYR A 84 -10.66 1.76 6.43
CA TYR A 84 -10.14 2.05 5.09
C TYR A 84 -9.63 3.48 4.92
N ARG A 85 -10.33 4.48 5.44
CA ARG A 85 -9.84 5.87 5.44
C ARG A 85 -8.53 6.01 6.22
N CYS A 86 -8.44 5.31 7.33
CA CYS A 86 -7.22 5.24 8.11
C CYS A 86 -6.08 4.59 7.31
N MET A 87 -6.35 3.49 6.60
CA MET A 87 -5.38 2.84 5.70
C MET A 87 -4.85 3.77 4.63
N GLU A 88 -5.71 4.54 3.96
CA GLU A 88 -5.29 5.54 2.99
C GLU A 88 -4.31 6.56 3.60
N GLN A 89 -4.55 6.99 4.84
CA GLN A 89 -3.63 7.88 5.55
C GLN A 89 -2.28 7.21 5.83
N PHE A 90 -2.28 5.94 6.25
CA PHE A 90 -1.03 5.18 6.45
C PHE A 90 -0.24 5.04 5.14
N TYR A 91 -0.92 4.74 4.04
CA TYR A 91 -0.28 4.66 2.72
C TYR A 91 0.27 6.03 2.29
N ALA A 92 -0.50 7.10 2.42
CA ALA A 92 -0.08 8.45 2.05
C ALA A 92 1.18 8.89 2.83
N LEU A 93 1.19 8.70 4.15
CA LEU A 93 2.34 9.01 5.00
C LEU A 93 3.58 8.18 4.62
N THR A 94 3.38 6.90 4.31
CA THR A 94 4.47 6.00 3.91
C THR A 94 5.07 6.44 2.57
N LEU A 95 4.22 6.78 1.60
CA LEU A 95 4.64 7.21 0.26
C LEU A 95 5.42 8.53 0.31
N ASP A 96 5.01 9.47 1.15
CA ASP A 96 5.72 10.74 1.35
C ASP A 96 7.15 10.50 1.86
N ILE A 97 7.31 9.61 2.83
CA ILE A 97 8.63 9.22 3.34
C ILE A 97 9.47 8.50 2.27
N PHE A 98 8.90 7.57 1.52
CA PHE A 98 9.65 6.85 0.48
C PHE A 98 10.06 7.75 -0.67
N LYS A 99 9.24 8.73 -1.01
CA LYS A 99 9.58 9.77 -1.97
C LYS A 99 10.74 10.64 -1.47
N SER A 100 10.69 11.08 -0.21
CA SER A 100 11.75 11.91 0.38
C SER A 100 13.08 11.17 0.56
N THR A 101 13.06 9.84 0.70
CA THR A 101 14.25 8.99 0.82
C THR A 101 14.75 8.42 -0.51
N ASN A 102 14.12 8.78 -1.62
CA ASN A 102 14.42 8.31 -2.98
C ASN A 102 14.45 6.78 -3.08
N ASN A 103 13.49 6.11 -2.44
CA ASN A 103 13.36 4.66 -2.45
C ASN A 103 12.28 4.21 -3.43
N GLU A 104 12.62 4.23 -4.72
CA GLU A 104 11.71 3.94 -5.82
C GLU A 104 11.06 2.55 -5.70
N ARG A 105 11.83 1.54 -5.32
CA ARG A 105 11.31 0.17 -5.18
C ARG A 105 10.18 0.07 -4.15
N LEU A 106 10.37 0.68 -2.99
CA LEU A 106 9.33 0.66 -1.95
C LEU A 106 8.18 1.59 -2.30
N TRP A 107 8.44 2.69 -2.97
CA TRP A 107 7.43 3.58 -3.49
C TRP A 107 6.52 2.86 -4.48
N LEU A 108 7.07 2.12 -5.46
CA LEU A 108 6.31 1.30 -6.40
C LEU A 108 5.46 0.26 -5.67
N LYS A 109 6.08 -0.54 -4.80
CA LYS A 109 5.39 -1.59 -4.04
C LYS A 109 4.22 -1.04 -3.20
N THR A 110 4.43 0.10 -2.55
CA THR A 110 3.40 0.72 -1.69
C THR A 110 2.26 1.30 -2.52
N ASN A 111 2.55 1.93 -3.68
CA ASN A 111 1.51 2.42 -4.59
C ASN A 111 0.69 1.29 -5.20
N ILE A 112 1.29 0.15 -5.53
CA ILE A 112 0.57 -1.04 -6.02
C ILE A 112 -0.41 -1.55 -4.94
N LYS A 113 0.00 -1.58 -3.67
CA LYS A 113 -0.90 -1.94 -2.57
C LYS A 113 -2.07 -0.97 -2.44
N LEU A 114 -1.80 0.33 -2.51
CA LEU A 114 -2.84 1.36 -2.48
C LEU A 114 -3.80 1.22 -3.68
N ALA A 115 -3.29 0.91 -4.86
CA ALA A 115 -4.10 0.64 -6.05
C ALA A 115 -5.02 -0.59 -5.86
N ARG A 116 -4.53 -1.66 -5.22
CA ARG A 116 -5.36 -2.82 -4.85
C ARG A 116 -6.50 -2.43 -3.90
N LEU A 117 -6.19 -1.63 -2.89
CA LEU A 117 -7.20 -1.13 -1.95
C LEU A 117 -8.32 -0.37 -2.69
N TRP A 118 -7.98 0.51 -3.63
CA TRP A 118 -8.98 1.24 -4.42
C TRP A 118 -9.76 0.33 -5.38
N LEU A 119 -9.15 -0.73 -5.92
CA LEU A 119 -9.85 -1.74 -6.71
C LEU A 119 -10.91 -2.46 -5.87
N GLU A 120 -10.56 -2.91 -4.67
CA GLU A 120 -11.49 -3.57 -3.74
C GLU A 120 -12.67 -2.67 -3.35
N ARG A 121 -12.39 -1.37 -3.17
CA ARG A 121 -13.42 -0.36 -2.87
C ARG A 121 -14.19 0.12 -4.10
N LYS A 122 -13.82 -0.32 -5.30
CA LYS A 122 -14.40 0.14 -6.57
C LYS A 122 -14.25 1.65 -6.83
N ASP A 123 -13.23 2.27 -6.21
CA ASP A 123 -12.86 3.65 -6.49
C ASP A 123 -12.02 3.73 -7.78
N TYR A 124 -12.69 3.49 -8.90
CA TYR A 124 -12.04 3.40 -10.21
C TYR A 124 -11.43 4.72 -10.68
N ARG A 125 -11.88 5.85 -10.16
CA ARG A 125 -11.33 7.16 -10.52
C ARG A 125 -9.90 7.28 -9.98
N GLN A 126 -9.73 7.12 -8.68
CA GLN A 126 -8.42 7.17 -8.04
C GLN A 126 -7.50 6.06 -8.55
N LEU A 127 -8.06 4.87 -8.74
CA LEU A 127 -7.34 3.73 -9.31
C LEU A 127 -6.79 4.03 -10.71
N THR A 128 -7.60 4.58 -11.62
CA THR A 128 -7.17 4.91 -12.99
C THR A 128 -6.03 5.92 -12.99
N ASP A 129 -6.11 6.97 -12.19
CA ASP A 129 -5.06 7.98 -12.10
C ASP A 129 -3.76 7.39 -11.53
N LYS A 130 -3.89 6.51 -10.54
CA LYS A 130 -2.74 5.82 -9.94
C LYS A 130 -2.10 4.81 -10.89
N LEU A 131 -2.88 4.05 -11.64
CA LEU A 131 -2.35 3.11 -12.64
C LEU A 131 -1.56 3.85 -13.73
N ARG A 132 -2.06 5.02 -14.18
CA ARG A 132 -1.33 5.86 -15.14
C ARG A 132 0.02 6.35 -14.59
N GLU A 133 0.05 6.76 -13.32
CA GLU A 133 1.29 7.14 -12.62
C GLU A 133 2.28 5.96 -12.52
N LEU A 134 1.76 4.78 -12.15
CA LEU A 134 2.56 3.55 -12.01
C LEU A 134 3.11 3.06 -13.36
N HIS A 135 2.32 3.07 -14.43
CA HIS A 135 2.80 2.76 -15.77
C HIS A 135 3.97 3.66 -16.16
N LYS A 136 3.80 4.97 -15.98
CA LYS A 136 4.87 5.94 -16.28
C LYS A 136 6.13 5.69 -15.44
N ALA A 137 5.98 5.31 -14.17
CA ALA A 137 7.12 5.01 -13.29
C ALA A 137 7.82 3.69 -13.64
N CYS A 138 7.13 2.76 -14.29
CA CYS A 138 7.68 1.49 -14.75
C CYS A 138 8.29 1.56 -16.16
N GLN A 139 8.14 2.68 -16.87
CA GLN A 139 8.68 2.88 -18.20
C GLN A 139 10.05 3.59 -18.19
N GLN A 140 10.81 3.35 -19.25
CA GLN A 140 12.02 4.09 -19.57
C GLN A 140 11.68 5.44 -20.24
N GLU A 141 12.68 6.27 -20.49
CA GLU A 141 12.50 7.57 -21.15
C GLU A 141 11.95 7.46 -22.58
N ASP A 142 12.20 6.34 -23.25
CA ASP A 142 11.67 6.02 -24.59
C ASP A 142 10.23 5.52 -24.60
N GLY A 143 9.61 5.35 -23.42
CA GLY A 143 8.25 4.85 -23.27
C GLY A 143 8.12 3.32 -23.28
N THR A 144 9.22 2.58 -23.39
CA THR A 144 9.23 1.11 -23.27
C THR A 144 9.26 0.69 -21.80
N ASP A 145 8.76 -0.53 -21.50
CA ASP A 145 8.81 -1.06 -20.14
C ASP A 145 10.26 -1.31 -19.70
N ASP A 146 10.60 -0.86 -18.51
CA ASP A 146 11.91 -1.08 -17.89
C ASP A 146 12.02 -2.55 -17.43
N PRO A 147 12.96 -3.34 -18.02
CA PRO A 147 13.13 -4.75 -17.63
C PRO A 147 13.46 -4.96 -16.15
N SER A 148 14.11 -3.98 -15.52
CA SER A 148 14.44 -4.03 -14.08
C SER A 148 13.22 -3.92 -13.19
N LYS A 149 12.11 -3.38 -13.72
CA LYS A 149 10.82 -3.18 -13.07
C LYS A 149 9.74 -4.15 -13.56
N GLY A 150 10.09 -5.15 -14.37
CA GLY A 150 9.15 -6.05 -15.04
C GLY A 150 8.12 -6.70 -14.11
N THR A 151 8.50 -7.09 -12.88
CA THR A 151 7.56 -7.65 -11.89
C THR A 151 6.49 -6.63 -11.50
N TYR A 152 6.87 -5.36 -11.31
CA TYR A 152 5.92 -4.29 -10.95
C TYR A 152 5.03 -3.95 -12.14
N SER A 153 5.58 -3.88 -13.36
CA SER A 153 4.79 -3.69 -14.58
C SER A 153 3.71 -4.75 -14.72
N LEU A 154 4.04 -6.03 -14.50
CA LEU A 154 3.07 -7.13 -14.53
C LEU A 154 1.96 -6.97 -13.48
N GLU A 155 2.30 -6.55 -12.26
CA GLU A 155 1.29 -6.30 -11.23
C GLU A 155 0.37 -5.13 -11.61
N VAL A 156 0.91 -4.06 -12.20
CA VAL A 156 0.15 -2.90 -12.67
C VAL A 156 -0.81 -3.28 -13.80
N TYR A 157 -0.34 -4.02 -14.81
CA TYR A 157 -1.20 -4.54 -15.89
C TYR A 157 -2.29 -5.45 -15.36
N SER A 158 -1.99 -6.32 -14.40
CA SER A 158 -3.00 -7.21 -13.82
C SER A 158 -4.10 -6.44 -13.09
N LEU A 159 -3.76 -5.37 -12.38
CA LEU A 159 -4.73 -4.49 -11.71
C LEU A 159 -5.60 -3.73 -12.73
N GLU A 160 -5.02 -3.29 -13.83
CA GLU A 160 -5.74 -2.62 -14.91
C GLU A 160 -6.76 -3.57 -15.57
N ILE A 161 -6.36 -4.80 -15.85
CA ILE A 161 -7.24 -5.84 -16.40
C ILE A 161 -8.40 -6.13 -15.43
N LEU A 162 -8.11 -6.31 -14.14
CA LEU A 162 -9.13 -6.55 -13.12
C LEU A 162 -10.12 -5.38 -13.02
N MET A 163 -9.63 -4.13 -13.08
CA MET A 163 -10.45 -2.94 -13.08
C MET A 163 -11.42 -2.92 -14.28
N TYR A 164 -10.92 -3.19 -15.49
CA TYR A 164 -11.78 -3.21 -16.69
C TYR A 164 -12.74 -4.39 -16.71
N ALA A 165 -12.33 -5.54 -16.17
CA ALA A 165 -13.21 -6.70 -16.01
C ALA A 165 -14.37 -6.39 -15.05
N ASP A 166 -14.08 -5.76 -13.92
CA ASP A 166 -15.09 -5.40 -12.92
C ASP A 166 -16.07 -4.33 -13.45
N GLN A 167 -15.56 -3.38 -14.25
CA GLN A 167 -16.38 -2.40 -14.96
C GLN A 167 -17.13 -2.98 -16.17
N ARG A 168 -16.96 -4.26 -16.51
CA ARG A 168 -17.48 -4.92 -17.72
C ARG A 168 -17.11 -4.19 -19.03
N ASN A 169 -15.95 -3.52 -19.04
CA ASN A 169 -15.48 -2.74 -20.17
C ASN A 169 -14.69 -3.59 -21.17
N ASN A 170 -15.39 -4.47 -21.90
CA ASN A 170 -14.79 -5.43 -22.83
C ASN A 170 -13.99 -4.76 -23.97
N LYS A 171 -14.27 -3.50 -24.31
CA LYS A 171 -13.51 -2.76 -25.33
C LYS A 171 -12.09 -2.48 -24.85
N ARG A 172 -11.95 -2.01 -23.62
CA ARG A 172 -10.63 -1.69 -23.04
C ARG A 172 -9.84 -2.93 -22.63
N LEU A 173 -10.52 -4.01 -22.22
CA LEU A 173 -9.88 -5.31 -21.97
C LEU A 173 -9.11 -5.85 -23.18
N LYS A 174 -9.66 -5.64 -24.40
CA LYS A 174 -9.02 -6.11 -25.65
C LYS A 174 -7.83 -5.24 -26.09
N VAL A 175 -7.75 -4.02 -25.62
CA VAL A 175 -6.75 -3.02 -26.03
C VAL A 175 -5.68 -2.83 -24.94
N SER A 176 -5.89 -3.38 -23.73
CA SER A 176 -4.88 -3.34 -22.68
C SER A 176 -3.61 -4.01 -23.20
N PRO A 177 -2.48 -3.29 -23.31
CA PRO A 177 -1.25 -3.83 -23.85
C PRO A 177 -0.65 -4.79 -22.83
N LEU A 178 -1.08 -6.04 -22.87
CA LEU A 178 -0.26 -7.10 -22.28
C LEU A 178 1.04 -7.13 -23.07
N PRO A 179 2.20 -7.00 -22.42
CA PRO A 179 3.47 -7.12 -23.13
C PRO A 179 3.46 -8.44 -23.90
N ALA A 180 3.76 -8.38 -25.20
CA ALA A 180 3.75 -9.56 -26.08
C ALA A 180 4.54 -10.76 -25.53
N ASN A 181 5.47 -10.51 -24.63
CA ASN A 181 6.31 -11.50 -23.94
C ASN A 181 5.63 -12.19 -22.74
N TRP A 182 4.43 -11.78 -22.33
CA TRP A 182 3.78 -12.36 -21.15
C TRP A 182 3.38 -13.82 -21.35
N PHE A 183 3.00 -14.19 -22.57
CA PHE A 183 2.63 -15.58 -22.92
C PHE A 183 3.85 -16.50 -23.08
N GLN A 184 5.02 -15.97 -23.42
CA GLN A 184 6.21 -16.80 -23.64
C GLN A 184 6.83 -17.33 -22.35
N HIS A 185 6.74 -16.59 -21.24
CA HIS A 185 7.33 -16.99 -19.95
C HIS A 185 6.49 -18.02 -19.15
N LYS A 186 5.22 -18.23 -19.46
CA LYS A 186 4.36 -19.21 -18.76
C LYS A 186 4.24 -20.57 -19.47
N LEU A 187 4.80 -20.72 -20.68
CA LEU A 187 4.78 -21.99 -21.43
C LEU A 187 6.08 -22.79 -21.29
N THR A 188 7.01 -22.36 -20.44
CA THR A 188 8.30 -23.05 -20.24
C THR A 188 8.50 -23.47 -18.77
N ILE A 189 7.43 -23.94 -18.11
CA ILE A 189 7.53 -24.68 -16.84
C ILE A 189 6.72 -25.96 -16.96
#